data_59e5b8d50520ce99aac425276d87e0c2
#
_entry.id   59e5b8d50520ce99aac425276d87e0c2
#
_cell.length_a   1.000
_cell.length_b   1.000
_cell.length_c   1.000
_cell.angle_alpha   90.00
_cell.angle_beta   90.00
_cell.angle_gamma   90.00
#
_symmetry.space_group_name_H-M   'P 1'
#
loop_
_entity.id
_entity.type
_entity.pdbx_description
1 polymer ?
#
loop_
_entity_poly.entity_id
_entity_poly.type
_entity_poly.pdbx_seq_one_letter_code
_entity_poly.pdbx_strand_id
1 'polypeptide(L)'
;MDLVRSIGADQVIDYTQQDCTKGGQRYDIVLDCVGNHSFSEWRRVLNPKGTFVGVGAPPDVPLSRLLAGLIGALVQSVFVSQKLAVFMARANEQDLTTVGELMATGKVTPVIDRRYRLSEARDAFLYMEEGHARGKVVITPED
;
A
#
# COMPACT_ATOMS: atom_id res chain seq x y z
N MET A 1 -3.83 6.39 -14.28
CA MET A 1 -3.87 4.94 -14.54
C MET A 1 -2.71 4.45 -15.42
N ASP A 2 -2.26 5.23 -16.39
CA ASP A 2 -1.20 4.84 -17.33
C ASP A 2 0.16 4.59 -16.64
N LEU A 3 0.49 5.41 -15.64
CA LEU A 3 1.70 5.20 -14.83
C LEU A 3 1.76 3.81 -14.18
N VAL A 4 0.65 3.34 -13.62
CA VAL A 4 0.62 2.03 -12.94
C VAL A 4 0.77 0.89 -13.96
N ARG A 5 0.20 1.04 -15.16
CA ARG A 5 0.41 0.11 -16.27
C ARG A 5 1.85 0.13 -16.78
N SER A 6 2.46 1.31 -16.89
CA SER A 6 3.83 1.46 -17.39
C SER A 6 4.90 0.84 -16.50
N ILE A 7 4.58 0.59 -15.23
CA ILE A 7 5.45 -0.09 -14.26
C ILE A 7 5.12 -1.57 -14.08
N GLY A 8 4.26 -2.15 -14.93
CA GLY A 8 4.06 -3.58 -15.05
C GLY A 8 2.75 -4.14 -14.48
N ALA A 9 1.77 -3.29 -14.13
CA ALA A 9 0.47 -3.79 -13.70
C ALA A 9 -0.34 -4.30 -14.91
N ASP A 10 -0.76 -5.55 -14.88
CA ASP A 10 -1.61 -6.17 -15.91
C ASP A 10 -3.02 -5.56 -15.91
N GLN A 11 -3.54 -5.27 -14.72
CA GLN A 11 -4.86 -4.67 -14.53
C GLN A 11 -4.78 -3.51 -13.55
N VAL A 12 -5.44 -2.41 -13.87
CA VAL A 12 -5.55 -1.23 -13.01
C VAL A 12 -7.01 -0.89 -12.80
N ILE A 13 -7.42 -0.79 -11.55
CA ILE A 13 -8.78 -0.44 -11.15
C ILE A 13 -8.79 1.00 -10.66
N ASP A 14 -9.67 1.82 -11.23
CA ASP A 14 -9.93 3.16 -10.75
C ASP A 14 -10.87 3.08 -9.53
N TYR A 15 -10.32 3.25 -8.34
CA TYR A 15 -11.06 3.17 -7.09
C TYR A 15 -12.12 4.27 -6.94
N THR A 16 -12.05 5.34 -7.74
CA THR A 16 -13.08 6.40 -7.74
C THR A 16 -14.34 5.98 -8.50
N GLN A 17 -14.22 4.99 -9.36
CA GLN A 17 -15.31 4.48 -10.21
C GLN A 17 -15.75 3.07 -9.82
N GLN A 18 -14.86 2.28 -9.26
CA GLN A 18 -15.10 0.87 -9.01
C GLN A 18 -14.50 0.41 -7.69
N ASP A 19 -15.28 -0.34 -6.91
CA ASP A 19 -14.81 -1.02 -5.71
C ASP A 19 -14.12 -2.33 -6.09
N CYS A 20 -12.82 -2.42 -5.84
CA CYS A 20 -12.01 -3.60 -6.17
C CYS A 20 -12.42 -4.86 -5.40
N THR A 21 -13.10 -4.71 -4.25
CA THR A 21 -13.59 -5.85 -3.44
C THR A 21 -14.90 -6.46 -3.97
N LYS A 22 -15.53 -5.83 -4.96
CA LYS A 22 -16.78 -6.27 -5.59
C LYS A 22 -16.58 -6.86 -7.00
N GLY A 23 -15.35 -6.88 -7.49
CA GLY A 23 -15.00 -7.51 -8.76
C GLY A 23 -15.20 -9.03 -8.71
N GLY A 24 -15.53 -9.65 -9.86
CA GLY A 24 -15.63 -11.11 -9.97
C GLY A 24 -14.27 -11.83 -10.00
N GLN A 25 -13.17 -11.09 -10.13
CA GLN A 25 -11.80 -11.63 -10.16
C GLN A 25 -11.35 -12.03 -8.77
N ARG A 26 -10.57 -13.12 -8.70
CA ARG A 26 -9.99 -13.62 -7.45
C ARG A 26 -8.48 -13.66 -7.55
N TYR A 27 -7.85 -13.49 -6.39
CA TYR A 27 -6.40 -13.38 -6.25
C TYR A 27 -5.88 -14.37 -5.21
N ASP A 28 -4.67 -14.84 -5.39
CA ASP A 28 -3.98 -15.70 -4.42
C ASP A 28 -3.36 -14.87 -3.29
N ILE A 29 -2.97 -13.62 -3.58
CA ILE A 29 -2.40 -12.69 -2.61
C ILE A 29 -3.07 -11.33 -2.80
N VAL A 30 -3.46 -10.71 -1.69
CA VAL A 30 -3.86 -9.30 -1.60
C VAL A 30 -2.91 -8.60 -0.65
N LEU A 31 -2.22 -7.56 -1.13
CA LEU A 31 -1.39 -6.68 -0.32
C LEU A 31 -2.12 -5.35 -0.14
N ASP A 32 -2.58 -5.09 1.09
CA ASP A 32 -3.30 -3.86 1.43
C ASP A 32 -2.35 -2.87 2.12
N CYS A 33 -1.95 -1.85 1.36
CA CYS A 33 -1.08 -0.77 1.84
C CYS A 33 -1.85 0.46 2.34
N VAL A 34 -3.18 0.47 2.25
CA VAL A 34 -4.04 1.61 2.59
C VAL A 34 -4.90 1.35 3.82
N GLY A 35 -5.45 0.13 3.93
CA GLY A 35 -6.26 -0.29 5.08
C GLY A 35 -7.68 0.28 5.09
N ASN A 36 -8.23 0.67 3.95
CA ASN A 36 -9.56 1.27 3.84
C ASN A 36 -10.69 0.23 3.69
N HIS A 37 -10.37 -1.04 3.55
CA HIS A 37 -11.31 -2.15 3.50
C HIS A 37 -11.08 -3.14 4.64
N SER A 38 -12.15 -3.80 5.06
CA SER A 38 -12.08 -4.86 6.06
C SER A 38 -11.56 -6.19 5.48
N PHE A 39 -11.04 -7.07 6.34
CA PHE A 39 -10.66 -8.42 5.93
C PHE A 39 -11.82 -9.21 5.32
N SER A 40 -13.05 -9.00 5.82
CA SER A 40 -14.25 -9.65 5.26
C SER A 40 -14.57 -9.20 3.83
N GLU A 41 -14.25 -7.97 3.46
CA GLU A 41 -14.38 -7.45 2.10
C GLU A 41 -13.32 -8.05 1.19
N TRP A 42 -12.06 -8.03 1.62
CA TRP A 42 -10.95 -8.63 0.86
C TRP A 42 -11.12 -10.14 0.63
N ARG A 43 -11.74 -10.85 1.55
CA ARG A 43 -12.04 -12.28 1.38
C ARG A 43 -12.91 -12.60 0.16
N ARG A 44 -13.75 -11.67 -0.29
CA ARG A 44 -14.62 -11.87 -1.47
C ARG A 44 -13.82 -12.06 -2.75
N VAL A 45 -12.65 -11.44 -2.81
CA VAL A 45 -11.75 -11.47 -3.96
C VAL A 45 -10.49 -12.32 -3.74
N LEU A 46 -10.40 -13.02 -2.61
CA LEU A 46 -9.35 -14.01 -2.37
C LEU A 46 -9.79 -15.41 -2.81
N ASN A 47 -8.87 -16.13 -3.41
CA ASN A 47 -9.03 -17.56 -3.66
C ASN A 47 -9.14 -18.35 -2.34
N PRO A 48 -9.72 -19.57 -2.34
CA PRO A 48 -9.56 -20.50 -1.24
C PRO A 48 -8.07 -20.70 -0.93
N LYS A 49 -7.67 -20.55 0.35
CA LYS A 49 -6.28 -20.57 0.82
C LYS A 49 -5.42 -19.36 0.38
N GLY A 50 -6.01 -18.36 -0.27
CA GLY A 50 -5.34 -17.09 -0.58
C GLY A 50 -4.88 -16.36 0.69
N THR A 51 -3.91 -15.46 0.55
CA THR A 51 -3.32 -14.73 1.66
C THR A 51 -3.64 -13.25 1.57
N PHE A 52 -4.18 -12.70 2.64
CA PHE A 52 -4.28 -11.26 2.85
C PHE A 52 -3.07 -10.77 3.65
N VAL A 53 -2.43 -9.73 3.18
CA VAL A 53 -1.29 -9.07 3.85
C VAL A 53 -1.65 -7.61 4.10
N GLY A 54 -1.89 -7.24 5.34
CA GLY A 54 -2.13 -5.86 5.77
C GLY A 54 -0.83 -5.17 6.19
N VAL A 55 -0.49 -4.05 5.55
CA VAL A 55 0.73 -3.26 5.81
C VAL A 55 0.37 -1.84 6.24
N GLY A 56 -0.69 -1.27 5.70
CA GLY A 56 -1.14 0.09 5.95
C GLY A 56 -2.32 0.16 6.93
N ALA A 57 -2.50 1.35 7.49
CA ALA A 57 -3.69 1.73 8.24
C ALA A 57 -4.05 3.18 7.89
N PRO A 58 -5.35 3.52 7.82
CA PRO A 58 -5.76 4.89 7.58
C PRO A 58 -5.29 5.82 8.71
N PRO A 59 -4.76 7.01 8.40
CA PRO A 59 -4.17 7.91 9.41
C PRO A 59 -5.19 8.44 10.42
N ASP A 60 -6.46 8.58 10.01
CA ASP A 60 -7.51 9.20 10.81
C ASP A 60 -8.33 8.19 11.65
N VAL A 61 -7.95 6.91 11.65
CA VAL A 61 -8.68 5.87 12.38
C VAL A 61 -8.13 5.73 13.79
N PRO A 62 -8.96 5.88 14.85
CA PRO A 62 -8.53 5.70 16.22
C PRO A 62 -7.93 4.30 16.46
N LEU A 63 -6.88 4.22 17.28
CA LEU A 63 -6.20 2.96 17.61
C LEU A 63 -7.17 1.88 18.13
N SER A 64 -8.18 2.27 18.91
CA SER A 64 -9.21 1.34 19.41
C SER A 64 -9.99 0.67 18.29
N ARG A 65 -10.30 1.40 17.23
CA ARG A 65 -11.00 0.87 16.06
C ARG A 65 -10.11 -0.03 15.21
N LEU A 66 -8.82 0.32 15.09
CA LEU A 66 -7.83 -0.54 14.43
C LEU A 66 -7.67 -1.86 15.17
N LEU A 67 -7.55 -1.82 16.50
CA LEU A 67 -7.44 -3.03 17.33
C LEU A 67 -8.71 -3.89 17.25
N ALA A 68 -9.90 -3.28 17.30
CA ALA A 68 -11.16 -4.01 17.13
C ALA A 68 -11.26 -4.69 15.75
N GLY A 69 -10.85 -3.99 14.69
CA GLY A 69 -10.77 -4.53 13.33
C GLY A 69 -9.81 -5.72 13.23
N LEU A 70 -8.63 -5.61 13.84
CA LEU A 70 -7.63 -6.67 13.88
C LEU A 70 -8.13 -7.91 14.65
N ILE A 71 -8.73 -7.70 15.81
CA ILE A 71 -9.33 -8.80 16.60
C ILE A 71 -10.43 -9.48 15.79
N GLY A 72 -11.33 -8.71 15.19
CA GLY A 72 -12.39 -9.24 14.34
C GLY A 72 -11.83 -10.05 13.15
N ALA A 73 -10.76 -9.57 12.51
CA ALA A 73 -10.10 -10.28 11.42
C ALA A 73 -9.42 -11.57 11.88
N LEU A 74 -8.76 -11.57 13.06
CA LEU A 74 -8.16 -12.75 13.67
C LEU A 74 -9.21 -13.81 14.03
N VAL A 75 -10.33 -13.41 14.63
CA VAL A 75 -11.44 -14.32 14.94
C VAL A 75 -12.00 -14.93 13.64
N GLN A 76 -12.21 -14.12 12.61
CA GLN A 76 -12.68 -14.63 11.33
C GLN A 76 -11.69 -15.60 10.68
N SER A 77 -10.38 -15.36 10.81
CA SER A 77 -9.35 -16.17 10.18
C SER A 77 -9.35 -17.63 10.66
N VAL A 78 -9.86 -17.89 11.86
CA VAL A 78 -9.98 -19.26 12.41
C VAL A 78 -11.06 -20.08 11.69
N PHE A 79 -12.09 -19.41 11.15
CA PHE A 79 -13.25 -20.05 10.52
C PHE A 79 -13.18 -20.11 9.00
N VAL A 80 -12.07 -19.64 8.40
CA VAL A 80 -11.94 -19.56 6.96
C VAL A 80 -10.64 -20.19 6.47
N SER A 81 -10.60 -20.55 5.20
CA SER A 81 -9.42 -21.17 4.57
C SER A 81 -8.34 -20.16 4.16
N GLN A 82 -8.69 -18.87 4.08
CA GLN A 82 -7.75 -17.79 3.74
C GLN A 82 -6.83 -17.48 4.91
N LYS A 83 -5.62 -17.07 4.59
CA LYS A 83 -4.62 -16.68 5.58
C LYS A 83 -4.65 -15.18 5.81
N LEU A 84 -4.50 -14.77 7.06
CA LEU A 84 -4.33 -13.38 7.45
C LEU A 84 -2.88 -13.17 7.92
N ALA A 85 -2.17 -12.24 7.30
CA ALA A 85 -0.87 -11.76 7.75
C ALA A 85 -0.95 -10.24 7.94
N VAL A 86 -0.54 -9.75 9.09
CA VAL A 86 -0.41 -8.32 9.38
C VAL A 86 0.98 -8.11 9.92
N PHE A 87 1.72 -7.15 9.37
CA PHE A 87 3.03 -6.83 9.88
C PHE A 87 3.23 -5.31 9.93
N MET A 88 4.07 -4.90 10.85
CA MET A 88 4.50 -3.53 10.96
C MET A 88 5.93 -3.43 10.42
N ALA A 89 6.11 -2.62 9.39
CA ALA A 89 7.43 -2.38 8.81
C ALA A 89 8.34 -1.71 9.87
N ARG A 90 9.54 -2.25 10.03
CA ARG A 90 10.58 -1.68 10.89
C ARG A 90 11.79 -1.38 10.02
N ALA A 91 12.19 -0.11 9.96
CA ALA A 91 13.41 0.26 9.26
C ALA A 91 14.63 -0.34 9.99
N ASN A 92 15.46 -1.05 9.23
CA ASN A 92 16.75 -1.55 9.69
C ASN A 92 17.79 -1.43 8.57
N GLU A 93 19.06 -1.46 8.93
CA GLU A 93 20.17 -1.26 7.99
C GLU A 93 20.21 -2.34 6.89
N GLN A 94 19.94 -3.58 7.23
CA GLN A 94 20.00 -4.70 6.29
C GLN A 94 18.92 -4.58 5.21
N ASP A 95 17.69 -4.24 5.56
CA ASP A 95 16.60 -4.06 4.61
C ASP A 95 16.85 -2.84 3.71
N LEU A 96 17.37 -1.74 4.29
CA LEU A 96 17.74 -0.55 3.51
C LEU A 96 18.86 -0.84 2.51
N THR A 97 19.87 -1.61 2.91
CA THR A 97 20.95 -2.06 2.03
C THR A 97 20.40 -2.91 0.89
N THR A 98 19.54 -3.88 1.21
CA THR A 98 18.89 -4.74 0.21
C THR A 98 18.08 -3.93 -0.81
N VAL A 99 17.28 -2.97 -0.34
CA VAL A 99 16.52 -2.07 -1.23
C VAL A 99 17.47 -1.24 -2.09
N GLY A 100 18.56 -0.71 -1.52
CA GLY A 100 19.59 0.03 -2.24
C GLY A 100 20.24 -0.80 -3.37
N GLU A 101 20.56 -2.07 -3.11
CA GLU A 101 21.10 -2.99 -4.12
C GLU A 101 20.09 -3.29 -5.24
N LEU A 102 18.81 -3.48 -4.89
CA LEU A 102 17.74 -3.65 -5.88
C LEU A 102 17.58 -2.43 -6.78
N MET A 103 17.72 -1.24 -6.22
CA MET A 103 17.71 0.02 -6.99
C MET A 103 18.96 0.16 -7.87
N ALA A 104 20.15 -0.11 -7.33
CA ALA A 104 21.41 -0.03 -8.07
C ALA A 104 21.46 -1.00 -9.26
N THR A 105 20.84 -2.17 -9.12
CA THR A 105 20.75 -3.18 -10.18
C THR A 105 19.56 -2.98 -11.14
N GLY A 106 18.78 -1.91 -10.95
CA GLY A 106 17.61 -1.60 -11.79
C GLY A 106 16.40 -2.52 -11.60
N LYS A 107 16.43 -3.42 -10.59
CA LYS A 107 15.29 -4.31 -10.28
C LYS A 107 14.13 -3.57 -9.64
N VAL A 108 14.41 -2.47 -8.98
CA VAL A 108 13.42 -1.55 -8.42
C VAL A 108 13.75 -0.15 -8.91
N THR A 109 12.80 0.49 -9.58
CA THR A 109 12.93 1.88 -10.03
C THR A 109 11.87 2.73 -9.34
N PRO A 110 12.26 3.65 -8.44
CA PRO A 110 11.30 4.55 -7.81
C PRO A 110 10.68 5.49 -8.83
N VAL A 111 9.38 5.60 -8.83
CA VAL A 111 8.68 6.62 -9.61
C VAL A 111 8.74 7.92 -8.84
N ILE A 112 9.35 8.94 -9.42
CA ILE A 112 9.40 10.29 -8.86
C ILE A 112 8.30 11.10 -9.51
N ASP A 113 7.37 11.60 -8.68
CA ASP A 113 6.26 12.44 -9.11
C ASP A 113 6.71 13.90 -9.21
N ARG A 114 7.30 14.43 -8.13
CA ARG A 114 7.77 15.81 -8.07
C ARG A 114 9.11 15.94 -7.36
N ARG A 115 9.87 16.96 -7.78
CA ARG A 115 11.10 17.39 -7.12
C ARG A 115 10.93 18.82 -6.66
N TYR A 116 11.38 19.10 -5.44
CA TYR A 116 11.38 20.41 -4.82
C TYR A 116 12.79 20.74 -4.33
N ARG A 117 13.13 22.01 -4.28
CA ARG A 117 14.32 22.50 -3.58
C ARG A 117 14.03 22.53 -2.09
N LEU A 118 15.08 22.58 -1.26
CA LEU A 118 14.92 22.69 0.18
C LEU A 118 14.15 23.97 0.58
N SER A 119 14.36 25.07 -0.14
CA SER A 119 13.60 26.33 0.01
C SER A 119 12.10 26.19 -0.25
N GLU A 120 11.69 25.17 -1.01
CA GLU A 120 10.31 24.89 -1.39
C GLU A 120 9.70 23.75 -0.52
N ALA A 121 10.35 23.35 0.57
CA ALA A 121 9.93 22.23 1.40
C ALA A 121 8.48 22.36 1.89
N ARG A 122 8.02 23.60 2.20
CA ARG A 122 6.63 23.87 2.58
C ARG A 122 5.64 23.43 1.50
N ASP A 123 5.94 23.74 0.25
CA ASP A 123 5.05 23.42 -0.87
C ASP A 123 5.04 21.91 -1.15
N ALA A 124 6.18 21.24 -0.94
CA ALA A 124 6.28 19.79 -0.98
C ALA A 124 5.36 19.11 0.07
N PHE A 125 5.33 19.61 1.31
CA PHE A 125 4.46 19.10 2.36
C PHE A 125 2.99 19.38 2.05
N LEU A 126 2.63 20.58 1.62
CA LEU A 126 1.25 20.89 1.22
C LEU A 126 0.77 19.96 0.10
N TYR A 127 1.61 19.70 -0.90
CA TYR A 127 1.28 18.76 -1.96
C TYR A 127 1.06 17.33 -1.44
N MET A 128 1.88 16.89 -0.48
CA MET A 128 1.70 15.57 0.14
C MET A 128 0.40 15.47 0.96
N GLU A 129 0.00 16.56 1.62
CA GLU A 129 -1.25 16.62 2.41
C GLU A 129 -2.50 16.52 1.53
N GLU A 130 -2.44 16.90 0.24
CA GLU A 130 -3.53 16.68 -0.71
C GLU A 130 -3.85 15.19 -0.92
N GLY A 131 -2.92 14.27 -0.56
CA GLY A 131 -3.13 12.82 -0.62
C GLY A 131 -3.14 12.22 -2.03
N HIS A 132 -2.77 12.98 -3.06
CA HIS A 132 -2.86 12.57 -4.46
C HIS A 132 -1.50 12.40 -5.15
N ALA A 133 -0.41 12.35 -4.39
CA ALA A 133 0.91 12.09 -4.93
C ALA A 133 0.96 10.75 -5.68
N ARG A 134 1.42 10.78 -6.94
CA ARG A 134 1.44 9.62 -7.85
C ARG A 134 2.77 8.84 -7.81
N GLY A 135 3.68 9.26 -6.97
CA GLY A 135 5.00 8.69 -6.81
C GLY A 135 5.73 9.33 -5.64
N LYS A 136 7.04 9.25 -5.62
CA LYS A 136 7.87 9.86 -4.56
C LYS A 136 7.97 11.37 -4.77
N VAL A 137 7.79 12.11 -3.70
CA VAL A 137 8.10 13.54 -3.63
C VAL A 137 9.52 13.66 -3.04
N VAL A 138 10.41 14.28 -3.78
CA VAL A 138 11.82 14.38 -3.41
C VAL A 138 12.15 15.84 -3.14
N ILE A 139 12.78 16.11 -2.01
CA ILE A 139 13.35 17.43 -1.67
C ILE A 139 14.87 17.32 -1.77
N THR A 140 15.48 18.16 -2.59
CA THR A 140 16.94 18.20 -2.77
C THR A 140 17.54 19.37 -1.98
N PRO A 141 18.69 19.17 -1.30
CA PRO A 141 19.38 20.26 -0.58
C PRO A 141 20.08 21.26 -1.49
N GLU A 142 20.21 20.94 -2.78
CA GLU A 142 20.88 21.80 -3.76
C GLU A 142 19.90 22.86 -4.31
N ASP A 143 20.40 24.07 -4.49
CA ASP A 143 19.68 25.24 -5.04
C ASP A 143 19.51 25.15 -6.58
#